data_64cf65266d72adadcdefb1cc68eaf95c
#
_entry.id   64cf65266d72adadcdefb1cc68eaf95c
#
_cell.length_a   1.000
_cell.length_b   1.000
_cell.length_c   1.000
_cell.angle_alpha   90.00
_cell.angle_beta   90.00
_cell.angle_gamma   90.00
#
_symmetry.space_group_name_H-M   'P 1'
#
loop_
_entity.id
_entity.type
_entity.pdbx_description
1 polymer ?
#
loop_
_entity_poly.entity_id
_entity_poly.type
_entity_poly.pdbx_seq_one_letter_code
_entity_poly.pdbx_strand_id
1 'polypeptide(L)'
;EPDYRVKQRCLNGHAPWPEGICTKCQPSAVTLQQQQFRMVDHIEFSTSNLINDFINFWRSTGYQRFGYLYGRYEPYPDVPLGIKAVVEAIYEPPQENQTDGLSLNLPWNEEESVDEGAAACGLFKVGMIYTDLMDAGQGKVICKRHIDSYFLSSQECCFSAAMQTKNPNVTKLSASGKFSSKFVTCVVTGNENGEVDVHAYQVSSTCEAMVAADIIEPSVEPSVMRVKESTLERYVPEVFYKYKNKYGVNVQESAKPCFPVEYLLLNVTHGFPLNQTPLFTSPKSFSIENRPGIEAQDLKTLQNHLDATKGDAHLVNVLSDFHLLTYIKSTGIFDKKDFDTLARIAVTHSEADAAALSENSGWQTFLAIMQENDNAPIRNQDVNFGATQTIPSVAVDDAIAEGSASSDARGGWSCRHCTYSNPRTAVNCEICVLPKD
;
A
#
# COMPACT_ATOMS: atom_id res chain seq x y z
N GLU A 1 12.38 -1.40 21.23
CA GLU A 1 12.38 -1.85 19.82
C GLU A 1 13.79 -2.27 19.42
N PRO A 2 13.97 -3.32 18.61
CA PRO A 2 15.28 -3.67 18.09
C PRO A 2 15.80 -2.58 17.15
N ASP A 3 17.10 -2.31 17.19
CA ASP A 3 17.79 -1.43 16.25
C ASP A 3 19.14 -2.07 15.89
N TYR A 4 19.33 -2.36 14.61
CA TYR A 4 20.51 -3.06 14.11
C TYR A 4 21.46 -2.12 13.34
N ARG A 5 21.26 -0.81 13.44
CA ARG A 5 22.16 0.18 12.86
C ARG A 5 23.36 0.43 13.77
N VAL A 6 24.51 0.67 13.15
CA VAL A 6 25.71 1.10 13.90
C VAL A 6 25.47 2.47 14.54
N LYS A 7 25.79 2.64 15.80
CA LYS A 7 25.72 3.94 16.49
C LYS A 7 26.78 4.88 15.93
N GLN A 8 26.34 5.93 15.26
CA GLN A 8 27.22 6.90 14.56
C GLN A 8 28.15 7.69 15.51
N ARG A 9 27.76 7.88 16.78
CA ARG A 9 28.55 8.59 17.78
C ARG A 9 28.90 7.63 18.88
N CYS A 10 30.16 7.18 18.86
CA CYS A 10 30.72 6.36 19.94
C CYS A 10 31.49 7.21 20.93
N LEU A 11 31.15 7.09 22.20
CA LEU A 11 31.81 7.80 23.28
C LEU A 11 33.22 7.24 23.61
N ASN A 12 33.62 6.12 22.98
CA ASN A 12 34.92 5.49 23.19
C ASN A 12 36.07 6.10 22.36
N GLY A 13 35.84 7.19 21.64
CA GLY A 13 36.90 7.98 20.99
C GLY A 13 37.52 7.36 19.74
N HIS A 14 36.92 6.32 19.15
CA HIS A 14 37.37 5.79 17.84
C HIS A 14 36.66 6.49 16.67
N ALA A 15 37.24 6.40 15.48
CA ALA A 15 36.63 6.87 14.25
C ALA A 15 35.27 6.16 14.02
N PRO A 16 34.29 6.82 13.33
CA PRO A 16 33.03 6.18 12.98
C PRO A 16 33.24 5.05 11.98
N TRP A 17 32.26 4.14 11.89
CA TRP A 17 32.23 3.11 10.83
C TRP A 17 32.31 3.77 9.43
N PRO A 18 33.11 3.25 8.47
CA PRO A 18 33.79 1.93 8.50
C PRO A 18 35.21 1.94 9.13
N GLU A 19 35.76 3.09 9.48
CA GLU A 19 37.12 3.22 9.98
C GLU A 19 37.31 2.60 11.37
N GLY A 20 36.23 2.57 12.17
CA GLY A 20 36.26 1.98 13.49
C GLY A 20 34.91 1.49 13.97
N ILE A 21 34.94 0.43 14.78
CA ILE A 21 33.76 -0.13 15.47
C ILE A 21 34.22 -0.74 16.80
N CYS A 22 33.38 -0.64 17.81
CA CYS A 22 33.62 -1.31 19.08
C CYS A 22 32.34 -1.99 19.58
N THR A 23 32.44 -2.81 20.61
CA THR A 23 31.32 -3.56 21.18
C THR A 23 30.16 -2.71 21.70
N LYS A 24 30.37 -1.40 21.95
CA LYS A 24 29.32 -0.48 22.42
C LYS A 24 28.54 0.17 21.27
N CYS A 25 29.13 0.35 20.09
CA CYS A 25 28.47 0.94 18.90
C CYS A 25 28.05 -0.10 17.88
N GLN A 26 28.64 -1.30 17.93
CA GLN A 26 28.25 -2.44 17.13
C GLN A 26 26.84 -2.90 17.51
N PRO A 27 25.92 -3.14 16.55
CA PRO A 27 24.65 -3.76 16.84
C PRO A 27 24.84 -5.19 17.34
N SER A 28 23.93 -5.65 18.19
CA SER A 28 23.93 -7.05 18.67
C SER A 28 23.60 -8.01 17.53
N ALA A 29 24.07 -9.27 17.68
CA ALA A 29 23.64 -10.34 16.79
C ALA A 29 22.12 -10.49 16.80
N VAL A 30 21.55 -10.81 15.64
CA VAL A 30 20.12 -11.04 15.45
C VAL A 30 19.85 -12.53 15.64
N THR A 31 18.88 -12.89 16.49
CA THR A 31 18.39 -14.26 16.58
C THR A 31 16.92 -14.28 16.19
N LEU A 32 16.64 -14.81 15.01
CA LEU A 32 15.29 -14.94 14.48
C LEU A 32 14.55 -16.08 15.21
N GLN A 33 13.41 -15.72 15.72
CA GLN A 33 12.43 -16.65 16.31
C GLN A 33 11.05 -16.06 16.10
N GLN A 34 10.03 -16.88 16.13
CA GLN A 34 8.67 -16.39 15.98
C GLN A 34 8.32 -15.39 17.09
N GLN A 35 7.86 -14.21 16.73
CA GLN A 35 7.43 -13.18 17.67
C GLN A 35 6.20 -13.66 18.45
N GLN A 36 6.22 -13.49 19.77
CA GLN A 36 5.18 -14.02 20.66
C GLN A 36 3.98 -13.09 20.85
N PHE A 37 4.02 -11.88 20.29
CA PHE A 37 2.96 -10.89 20.40
C PHE A 37 2.58 -10.33 19.04
N ARG A 38 1.36 -9.82 18.94
CA ARG A 38 0.82 -9.08 17.79
C ARG A 38 0.38 -7.72 18.24
N MET A 39 0.40 -6.74 17.31
CA MET A 39 -0.14 -5.40 17.58
C MET A 39 -1.62 -5.29 17.19
N VAL A 40 -2.09 -6.15 16.28
CA VAL A 40 -3.48 -6.29 15.85
C VAL A 40 -3.83 -7.77 15.79
N ASP A 41 -4.94 -8.17 16.39
CA ASP A 41 -5.37 -9.55 16.45
C ASP A 41 -6.30 -9.92 15.30
N HIS A 42 -7.08 -8.95 14.82
CA HIS A 42 -8.13 -9.16 13.84
C HIS A 42 -8.26 -7.97 12.90
N ILE A 43 -8.55 -8.23 11.63
CA ILE A 43 -9.01 -7.21 10.67
C ILE A 43 -10.42 -7.55 10.23
N GLU A 44 -11.31 -6.57 10.37
CA GLU A 44 -12.73 -6.69 10.07
C GLU A 44 -13.07 -5.75 8.92
N PHE A 45 -13.62 -6.26 7.85
CA PHE A 45 -14.17 -5.44 6.76
C PHE A 45 -15.64 -5.16 7.08
N SER A 46 -16.02 -3.88 7.17
CA SER A 46 -17.36 -3.46 7.59
C SER A 46 -18.49 -4.05 6.75
N THR A 47 -18.20 -4.34 5.48
CA THR A 47 -19.11 -5.04 4.56
C THR A 47 -18.34 -5.89 3.55
N SER A 48 -18.95 -6.99 3.10
CA SER A 48 -18.40 -7.85 2.05
C SER A 48 -18.29 -7.14 0.69
N ASN A 49 -19.07 -6.07 0.48
CA ASN A 49 -19.00 -5.28 -0.75
C ASN A 49 -17.63 -4.66 -0.96
N LEU A 50 -16.92 -4.26 0.10
CA LEU A 50 -15.56 -3.73 0.00
C LEU A 50 -14.63 -4.68 -0.77
N ILE A 51 -14.63 -5.95 -0.42
CA ILE A 51 -13.82 -6.95 -1.09
C ILE A 51 -14.33 -7.24 -2.49
N ASN A 52 -15.66 -7.37 -2.67
CA ASN A 52 -16.25 -7.62 -3.98
C ASN A 52 -15.93 -6.52 -4.98
N ASP A 53 -16.08 -5.26 -4.59
CA ASP A 53 -15.80 -4.10 -5.45
C ASP A 53 -14.31 -4.02 -5.79
N PHE A 54 -13.44 -4.33 -4.83
CA PHE A 54 -12.00 -4.39 -5.05
C PHE A 54 -11.60 -5.47 -6.05
N ILE A 55 -12.10 -6.71 -5.91
CA ILE A 55 -11.75 -7.82 -6.80
C ILE A 55 -12.46 -7.74 -8.15
N ASN A 56 -13.49 -6.92 -8.32
CA ASN A 56 -14.15 -6.69 -9.60
C ASN A 56 -13.19 -6.11 -10.64
N PHE A 57 -12.15 -5.38 -10.22
CA PHE A 57 -11.11 -4.97 -11.14
C PHE A 57 -10.40 -6.18 -11.78
N TRP A 58 -9.97 -7.15 -10.97
CA TRP A 58 -9.35 -8.38 -11.46
C TRP A 58 -10.33 -9.21 -12.32
N ARG A 59 -11.59 -9.34 -11.88
CA ARG A 59 -12.63 -10.05 -12.66
C ARG A 59 -12.85 -9.46 -14.03
N SER A 60 -12.72 -8.15 -14.17
CA SER A 60 -12.94 -7.43 -15.43
C SER A 60 -11.72 -7.41 -16.34
N THR A 61 -10.50 -7.41 -15.78
CA THR A 61 -9.25 -7.18 -16.52
C THR A 61 -8.31 -8.36 -16.52
N GLY A 62 -8.39 -9.24 -15.53
CA GLY A 62 -7.37 -10.26 -15.24
C GLY A 62 -6.10 -9.73 -14.60
N TYR A 63 -6.02 -8.42 -14.29
CA TYR A 63 -4.84 -7.79 -13.70
C TYR A 63 -4.92 -7.69 -12.19
N GLN A 64 -3.74 -7.79 -11.53
CA GLN A 64 -3.64 -7.63 -10.09
C GLN A 64 -3.90 -6.17 -9.69
N ARG A 65 -4.37 -5.98 -8.45
CA ARG A 65 -4.76 -4.66 -7.93
C ARG A 65 -4.26 -4.46 -6.52
N PHE A 66 -3.94 -3.20 -6.18
CA PHE A 66 -3.51 -2.77 -4.85
C PHE A 66 -4.43 -1.67 -4.32
N GLY A 67 -4.65 -1.66 -3.00
CA GLY A 67 -5.40 -0.62 -2.29
C GLY A 67 -4.87 -0.37 -0.88
N TYR A 68 -5.04 0.86 -0.38
CA TYR A 68 -4.86 1.19 1.03
C TYR A 68 -6.17 1.00 1.77
N LEU A 69 -6.09 0.41 2.96
CA LEU A 69 -7.23 0.19 3.84
C LEU A 69 -7.38 1.39 4.79
N TYR A 70 -8.49 2.08 4.68
CA TYR A 70 -8.86 3.17 5.56
C TYR A 70 -9.89 2.71 6.57
N GLY A 71 -9.63 2.98 7.83
CA GLY A 71 -10.45 2.49 8.94
C GLY A 71 -10.03 3.05 10.28
N ARG A 72 -10.36 2.32 11.33
CA ARG A 72 -10.06 2.66 12.71
C ARG A 72 -9.70 1.42 13.52
N TYR A 73 -9.13 1.60 14.70
CA TYR A 73 -8.89 0.50 15.63
C TYR A 73 -9.93 0.49 16.74
N GLU A 74 -10.39 -0.71 17.08
CA GLU A 74 -11.36 -0.96 18.13
C GLU A 74 -10.90 -2.10 19.04
N PRO A 75 -11.42 -2.20 20.28
CA PRO A 75 -11.21 -3.38 21.09
C PRO A 75 -11.75 -4.64 20.40
N TYR A 76 -11.02 -5.75 20.53
CA TYR A 76 -11.43 -7.07 20.04
C TYR A 76 -11.71 -8.00 21.23
N PRO A 77 -12.98 -8.18 21.61
CA PRO A 77 -13.34 -8.88 22.86
C PRO A 77 -12.96 -10.37 22.90
N ASP A 78 -12.80 -10.99 21.73
CA ASP A 78 -12.47 -12.43 21.63
C ASP A 78 -11.04 -12.74 22.11
N VAL A 79 -10.20 -11.72 22.23
CA VAL A 79 -8.83 -11.82 22.73
C VAL A 79 -8.65 -10.86 23.92
N PRO A 80 -8.11 -11.32 25.06
CA PRO A 80 -7.82 -10.43 26.19
C PRO A 80 -6.91 -9.27 25.76
N LEU A 81 -7.35 -8.03 25.99
CA LEU A 81 -6.68 -6.79 25.50
C LEU A 81 -6.48 -6.73 23.98
N GLY A 82 -7.23 -7.54 23.24
CA GLY A 82 -7.16 -7.63 21.79
C GLY A 82 -7.58 -6.34 21.11
N ILE A 83 -7.01 -6.12 19.93
CA ILE A 83 -7.28 -4.98 19.05
C ILE A 83 -7.67 -5.51 17.69
N LYS A 84 -8.75 -4.96 17.12
CA LYS A 84 -9.12 -5.16 15.72
C LYS A 84 -8.98 -3.88 14.93
N ALA A 85 -8.59 -4.02 13.66
CA ALA A 85 -8.70 -2.97 12.65
C ALA A 85 -10.04 -3.13 11.93
N VAL A 86 -10.87 -2.09 11.93
CA VAL A 86 -12.14 -2.05 11.20
C VAL A 86 -11.93 -1.24 9.92
N VAL A 87 -12.07 -1.88 8.78
CA VAL A 87 -11.92 -1.27 7.45
C VAL A 87 -13.27 -0.76 6.96
N GLU A 88 -13.32 0.52 6.62
CA GLU A 88 -14.52 1.18 6.11
C GLU A 88 -14.42 1.54 4.63
N ALA A 89 -13.20 1.66 4.09
CA ALA A 89 -12.97 1.97 2.69
C ALA A 89 -11.64 1.40 2.19
N ILE A 90 -11.57 1.13 0.88
CA ILE A 90 -10.34 0.74 0.17
C ILE A 90 -10.07 1.82 -0.87
N TYR A 91 -8.94 2.53 -0.76
CA TYR A 91 -8.50 3.52 -1.74
C TYR A 91 -7.43 2.91 -2.66
N GLU A 92 -7.61 3.02 -3.96
CA GLU A 92 -6.74 2.47 -4.98
C GLU A 92 -5.81 3.57 -5.54
N PRO A 93 -4.52 3.65 -5.11
CA PRO A 93 -3.60 4.67 -5.57
C PRO A 93 -3.23 4.48 -7.05
N PRO A 94 -2.60 5.48 -7.69
CA PRO A 94 -2.05 5.33 -9.04
C PRO A 94 -1.08 4.15 -9.11
N GLN A 95 -1.29 3.25 -10.06
CA GLN A 95 -0.57 1.99 -10.18
C GLN A 95 -0.58 1.45 -11.62
N GLU A 96 0.43 0.67 -11.96
CA GLU A 96 0.48 -0.11 -13.20
C GLU A 96 0.19 -1.57 -12.88
N ASN A 97 -0.76 -2.16 -13.58
CA ASN A 97 -1.30 -3.48 -13.27
C ASN A 97 -0.95 -4.49 -14.37
N GLN A 98 -0.56 -5.70 -13.97
CA GLN A 98 -0.23 -6.83 -14.83
C GLN A 98 -0.95 -8.09 -14.35
N THR A 99 -0.90 -9.15 -15.14
CA THR A 99 -1.54 -10.43 -14.79
C THR A 99 -0.90 -11.14 -13.60
N ASP A 100 0.41 -10.96 -13.42
CA ASP A 100 1.23 -11.62 -12.40
C ASP A 100 1.90 -10.66 -11.42
N GLY A 101 1.56 -9.38 -11.47
CA GLY A 101 2.14 -8.37 -10.60
C GLY A 101 1.55 -6.99 -10.79
N LEU A 102 2.11 -6.02 -10.06
CA LEU A 102 1.76 -4.61 -10.16
C LEU A 102 2.94 -3.74 -9.71
N SER A 103 2.95 -2.49 -10.15
CA SER A 103 3.92 -1.47 -9.73
C SER A 103 3.18 -0.26 -9.17
N LEU A 104 3.66 0.25 -8.04
CA LEU A 104 3.13 1.45 -7.40
C LEU A 104 3.99 2.66 -7.75
N ASN A 105 3.35 3.75 -8.12
CA ASN A 105 4.01 5.03 -8.35
C ASN A 105 4.12 5.78 -7.02
N LEU A 106 5.15 5.50 -6.23
CA LEU A 106 5.38 6.09 -4.91
C LEU A 106 6.55 7.07 -4.90
N PRO A 107 6.46 8.21 -4.19
CA PRO A 107 5.26 8.79 -3.59
C PRO A 107 4.27 9.31 -4.66
N TRP A 108 2.97 9.34 -4.36
CA TRP A 108 1.95 9.89 -5.23
C TRP A 108 1.40 11.21 -4.67
N ASN A 109 1.06 12.15 -5.59
CA ASN A 109 0.84 13.55 -5.24
C ASN A 109 -0.39 13.77 -4.34
N GLU A 110 -1.43 12.95 -4.50
CA GLU A 110 -2.70 13.11 -3.79
C GLU A 110 -2.73 12.39 -2.43
N GLU A 111 -1.65 11.72 -2.01
CA GLU A 111 -1.62 10.93 -0.77
C GLU A 111 -2.06 11.72 0.46
N GLU A 112 -1.50 12.93 0.62
CA GLU A 112 -1.84 13.81 1.75
C GLU A 112 -3.31 14.25 1.71
N SER A 113 -3.81 14.60 0.52
CA SER A 113 -5.21 15.00 0.33
C SER A 113 -6.20 13.89 0.68
N VAL A 114 -5.88 12.64 0.31
CA VAL A 114 -6.71 11.47 0.65
C VAL A 114 -6.65 11.18 2.14
N ASP A 115 -5.46 11.25 2.75
CA ASP A 115 -5.29 11.07 4.20
C ASP A 115 -6.06 12.12 5.00
N GLU A 116 -6.04 13.40 4.57
CA GLU A 116 -6.84 14.47 5.17
C GLU A 116 -8.35 14.23 5.01
N GLY A 117 -8.77 13.78 3.83
CA GLY A 117 -10.18 13.45 3.57
C GLY A 117 -10.66 12.30 4.44
N ALA A 118 -9.87 11.27 4.60
CA ALA A 118 -10.15 10.16 5.51
C ALA A 118 -10.18 10.62 6.98
N ALA A 119 -9.22 11.46 7.38
CA ALA A 119 -9.17 12.00 8.75
C ALA A 119 -10.41 12.83 9.10
N ALA A 120 -10.98 13.59 8.15
CA ALA A 120 -12.23 14.30 8.34
C ALA A 120 -13.41 13.35 8.60
N CYS A 121 -13.34 12.10 8.11
CA CYS A 121 -14.28 11.02 8.40
C CYS A 121 -13.93 10.22 9.68
N GLY A 122 -12.88 10.60 10.41
CA GLY A 122 -12.39 9.86 11.58
C GLY A 122 -11.63 8.57 11.21
N LEU A 123 -11.16 8.45 9.97
CA LEU A 123 -10.45 7.29 9.46
C LEU A 123 -8.98 7.59 9.19
N PHE A 124 -8.16 6.55 9.18
CA PHE A 124 -6.75 6.62 8.82
C PHE A 124 -6.30 5.30 8.18
N LYS A 125 -5.09 5.28 7.61
CA LYS A 125 -4.54 4.06 7.04
C LYS A 125 -4.32 3.00 8.12
N VAL A 126 -5.07 1.91 8.07
CA VAL A 126 -4.93 0.76 8.99
C VAL A 126 -4.23 -0.42 8.34
N GLY A 127 -4.05 -0.39 7.01
CA GLY A 127 -3.41 -1.47 6.28
C GLY A 127 -3.36 -1.24 4.78
N MET A 128 -2.99 -2.29 4.10
CA MET A 128 -3.00 -2.40 2.65
C MET A 128 -3.58 -3.74 2.23
N ILE A 129 -4.06 -3.81 0.99
CA ILE A 129 -4.60 -5.01 0.38
C ILE A 129 -4.12 -5.11 -1.06
N TYR A 130 -3.80 -6.30 -1.52
CA TYR A 130 -3.52 -6.55 -2.93
C TYR A 130 -4.01 -7.94 -3.34
N THR A 131 -4.26 -8.10 -4.63
CA THR A 131 -4.65 -9.38 -5.20
C THR A 131 -3.44 -10.16 -5.68
N ASP A 132 -3.49 -11.48 -5.54
CA ASP A 132 -2.63 -12.45 -6.20
C ASP A 132 -3.50 -13.61 -6.66
N LEU A 133 -4.29 -13.33 -7.69
CA LEU A 133 -5.31 -14.21 -8.22
C LEU A 133 -4.90 -14.73 -9.60
N MET A 134 -5.17 -16.01 -9.82
CA MET A 134 -4.98 -16.67 -11.11
C MET A 134 -6.21 -17.51 -11.40
N ASP A 135 -6.82 -17.30 -12.55
CA ASP A 135 -7.99 -18.06 -12.98
C ASP A 135 -7.61 -19.53 -13.26
N ALA A 136 -8.34 -20.45 -12.63
CA ALA A 136 -8.23 -21.87 -12.85
C ALA A 136 -9.30 -22.41 -13.82
N GLY A 137 -10.18 -21.52 -14.32
CA GLY A 137 -11.33 -21.86 -15.10
C GLY A 137 -12.53 -22.32 -14.25
N GLN A 138 -13.71 -22.35 -14.87
CA GLN A 138 -14.97 -22.76 -14.24
C GLN A 138 -15.33 -21.96 -12.97
N GLY A 139 -14.93 -20.67 -12.93
CA GLY A 139 -15.20 -19.79 -11.77
C GLY A 139 -14.34 -20.08 -10.54
N LYS A 140 -13.25 -20.83 -10.69
CA LYS A 140 -12.28 -21.14 -9.63
C LYS A 140 -10.97 -20.39 -9.83
N VAL A 141 -10.23 -20.25 -8.74
CA VAL A 141 -8.89 -19.64 -8.70
C VAL A 141 -7.86 -20.64 -8.18
N ILE A 142 -6.60 -20.45 -8.60
CA ILE A 142 -5.49 -21.31 -8.19
C ILE A 142 -5.06 -20.95 -6.76
N CYS A 143 -4.88 -21.96 -5.91
CA CYS A 143 -4.25 -21.82 -4.61
C CYS A 143 -2.72 -21.77 -4.80
N LYS A 144 -2.15 -20.57 -4.79
CA LYS A 144 -0.70 -20.35 -4.94
C LYS A 144 0.02 -20.31 -3.59
N ARG A 145 -0.68 -19.85 -2.54
CA ARG A 145 -0.10 -19.56 -1.22
C ARG A 145 -0.56 -20.62 -0.22
N HIS A 146 0.36 -21.51 0.12
CA HIS A 146 0.11 -22.63 1.04
C HIS A 146 1.42 -23.01 1.75
N ILE A 147 1.35 -23.95 2.70
CA ILE A 147 2.47 -24.32 3.57
C ILE A 147 3.70 -24.85 2.83
N ASP A 148 3.52 -25.48 1.68
CA ASP A 148 4.63 -26.01 0.85
C ASP A 148 5.14 -24.98 -0.17
N SER A 149 4.61 -23.76 -0.18
CA SER A 149 5.08 -22.65 -1.03
C SER A 149 5.52 -21.47 -0.17
N TYR A 150 4.68 -20.47 -0.01
CA TYR A 150 4.90 -19.29 0.85
C TYR A 150 3.57 -18.61 1.14
N PHE A 151 3.50 -17.86 2.24
CA PHE A 151 2.33 -17.04 2.58
C PHE A 151 2.52 -15.58 2.14
N LEU A 152 3.66 -14.97 2.47
CA LEU A 152 4.15 -13.74 1.86
C LEU A 152 5.53 -14.01 1.26
N SER A 153 5.80 -13.43 0.10
CA SER A 153 7.15 -13.50 -0.49
C SER A 153 8.13 -12.62 0.29
N SER A 154 9.41 -12.88 0.13
CA SER A 154 10.46 -12.06 0.75
C SER A 154 10.36 -10.58 0.34
N GLN A 155 9.97 -10.29 -0.90
CA GLN A 155 9.73 -8.92 -1.38
C GLN A 155 8.54 -8.28 -0.67
N GLU A 156 7.45 -9.01 -0.53
CA GLU A 156 6.25 -8.54 0.17
C GLU A 156 6.52 -8.31 1.66
N CYS A 157 7.37 -9.15 2.29
CA CYS A 157 7.82 -8.94 3.67
C CYS A 157 8.61 -7.64 3.83
N CYS A 158 9.54 -7.35 2.91
CA CYS A 158 10.29 -6.08 2.92
C CYS A 158 9.37 -4.88 2.72
N PHE A 159 8.42 -4.97 1.79
CA PHE A 159 7.44 -3.91 1.55
C PHE A 159 6.52 -3.71 2.76
N SER A 160 6.01 -4.79 3.36
CA SER A 160 5.20 -4.73 4.58
C SER A 160 5.95 -4.09 5.74
N ALA A 161 7.23 -4.43 5.93
CA ALA A 161 8.09 -3.81 6.94
C ALA A 161 8.26 -2.31 6.73
N ALA A 162 8.48 -1.88 5.48
CA ALA A 162 8.58 -0.46 5.13
C ALA A 162 7.27 0.27 5.42
N MET A 163 6.12 -0.33 5.09
CA MET A 163 4.81 0.24 5.35
C MET A 163 4.46 0.29 6.85
N GLN A 164 4.81 -0.73 7.63
CA GLN A 164 4.68 -0.72 9.08
C GLN A 164 5.54 0.38 9.71
N THR A 165 6.79 0.54 9.25
CA THR A 165 7.69 1.61 9.71
C THR A 165 7.15 3.01 9.39
N LYS A 166 6.52 3.19 8.22
CA LYS A 166 5.87 4.45 7.81
C LYS A 166 4.64 4.76 8.67
N ASN A 167 3.96 3.73 9.20
CA ASN A 167 2.75 3.84 10.01
C ASN A 167 2.98 3.32 11.44
N PRO A 168 3.81 3.97 12.25
CA PRO A 168 4.19 3.49 13.57
C PRO A 168 3.03 3.62 14.58
N ASN A 169 2.97 2.70 15.54
CA ASN A 169 2.09 2.85 16.68
C ASN A 169 2.70 3.82 17.69
N VAL A 170 2.12 5.03 17.78
CA VAL A 170 2.54 6.06 18.71
C VAL A 170 2.14 5.68 20.13
N THR A 171 3.08 5.71 21.08
CA THR A 171 2.82 5.40 22.48
C THR A 171 3.77 6.15 23.42
N LYS A 172 3.22 6.64 24.52
CA LYS A 172 4.00 7.31 25.59
C LYS A 172 4.80 6.31 26.45
N LEU A 173 4.54 5.02 26.31
CA LEU A 173 5.21 3.96 27.09
C LEU A 173 6.59 3.57 26.54
N SER A 174 6.92 4.03 25.34
CA SER A 174 8.24 3.82 24.74
C SER A 174 9.10 5.07 24.84
N ALA A 175 10.39 4.91 25.08
CA ALA A 175 11.36 6.02 25.11
C ALA A 175 11.48 6.72 23.74
N SER A 176 11.23 6.00 22.63
CA SER A 176 11.21 6.56 21.28
C SER A 176 9.88 7.27 20.91
N GLY A 177 8.87 7.22 21.79
CA GLY A 177 7.53 7.73 21.53
C GLY A 177 6.69 6.82 20.60
N LYS A 178 7.23 5.69 20.16
CA LYS A 178 6.56 4.73 19.29
C LYS A 178 6.96 3.28 19.63
N PHE A 179 6.15 2.32 19.27
CA PHE A 179 6.45 0.91 19.42
C PHE A 179 5.72 0.10 18.35
N SER A 180 6.50 -0.53 17.45
CA SER A 180 5.99 -1.33 16.33
C SER A 180 4.91 -0.61 15.52
N SER A 181 4.03 -1.34 14.86
CA SER A 181 2.95 -0.82 14.01
C SER A 181 1.69 -1.66 14.17
N LYS A 182 0.53 -1.02 13.99
CA LYS A 182 -0.76 -1.71 13.86
C LYS A 182 -1.20 -1.86 12.41
N PHE A 183 -0.36 -1.50 11.46
CA PHE A 183 -0.66 -1.58 10.04
C PHE A 183 -0.68 -3.05 9.59
N VAL A 184 -1.73 -3.45 8.86
CA VAL A 184 -1.98 -4.85 8.44
C VAL A 184 -1.79 -4.98 6.94
N THR A 185 -1.19 -6.09 6.52
CA THR A 185 -1.05 -6.48 5.11
C THR A 185 -2.06 -7.57 4.79
N CYS A 186 -2.95 -7.33 3.82
CA CYS A 186 -3.92 -8.30 3.34
C CYS A 186 -3.58 -8.74 1.92
N VAL A 187 -3.74 -10.05 1.66
CA VAL A 187 -3.60 -10.64 0.33
C VAL A 187 -4.90 -11.33 -0.04
N VAL A 188 -5.43 -11.01 -1.21
CA VAL A 188 -6.58 -11.72 -1.79
C VAL A 188 -6.05 -12.76 -2.76
N THR A 189 -6.27 -14.04 -2.47
CA THR A 189 -5.71 -15.16 -3.24
C THR A 189 -6.69 -16.33 -3.26
N GLY A 190 -6.37 -17.40 -3.97
CA GLY A 190 -7.15 -18.63 -3.99
C GLY A 190 -6.87 -19.52 -2.78
N ASN A 191 -7.92 -20.09 -2.19
CA ASN A 191 -7.82 -21.10 -1.16
C ASN A 191 -7.74 -22.53 -1.76
N GLU A 192 -7.60 -23.55 -0.92
CA GLU A 192 -7.50 -24.95 -1.34
C GLU A 192 -8.76 -25.47 -2.04
N ASN A 193 -9.92 -24.85 -1.84
CA ASN A 193 -11.18 -25.18 -2.52
C ASN A 193 -11.29 -24.51 -3.89
N GLY A 194 -10.35 -23.66 -4.27
CA GLY A 194 -10.38 -22.86 -5.48
C GLY A 194 -11.30 -21.64 -5.37
N GLU A 195 -11.57 -21.18 -4.17
CA GLU A 195 -12.36 -19.97 -3.90
C GLU A 195 -11.45 -18.79 -3.58
N VAL A 196 -11.94 -17.58 -3.85
CA VAL A 196 -11.25 -16.34 -3.45
C VAL A 196 -11.35 -16.18 -1.94
N ASP A 197 -10.21 -15.98 -1.30
CA ASP A 197 -10.10 -15.79 0.13
C ASP A 197 -9.15 -14.62 0.45
N VAL A 198 -9.28 -14.06 1.65
CA VAL A 198 -8.42 -12.99 2.16
C VAL A 198 -7.54 -13.56 3.26
N HIS A 199 -6.25 -13.29 3.19
CA HIS A 199 -5.31 -13.60 4.26
C HIS A 199 -4.70 -12.32 4.80
N ALA A 200 -4.54 -12.22 6.11
CA ALA A 200 -4.02 -11.02 6.76
C ALA A 200 -2.77 -11.34 7.59
N TYR A 201 -1.78 -10.44 7.48
CA TYR A 201 -0.47 -10.60 8.11
C TYR A 201 0.03 -9.29 8.68
N GLN A 202 0.94 -9.39 9.64
CA GLN A 202 1.94 -8.38 9.97
C GLN A 202 3.33 -8.99 9.84
N VAL A 203 4.36 -8.17 9.71
CA VAL A 203 5.74 -8.63 9.88
C VAL A 203 6.25 -8.25 11.26
N SER A 204 7.20 -9.03 11.78
CA SER A 204 7.75 -8.83 13.12
C SER A 204 8.50 -7.50 13.26
N SER A 205 8.61 -6.99 14.47
CA SER A 205 9.44 -5.83 14.79
C SER A 205 10.92 -6.06 14.44
N THR A 206 11.38 -7.31 14.49
CA THR A 206 12.70 -7.70 14.01
C THR A 206 12.83 -7.49 12.50
N CYS A 207 11.82 -7.86 11.71
CA CYS A 207 11.78 -7.59 10.26
C CYS A 207 11.84 -6.09 9.98
N GLU A 208 11.00 -5.29 10.65
CA GLU A 208 11.02 -3.82 10.51
C GLU A 208 12.42 -3.25 10.76
N ALA A 209 13.09 -3.68 11.85
CA ALA A 209 14.42 -3.21 12.20
C ALA A 209 15.51 -3.68 11.22
N MET A 210 15.40 -4.91 10.70
CA MET A 210 16.35 -5.44 9.71
C MET A 210 16.23 -4.71 8.37
N VAL A 211 15.02 -4.41 7.92
CA VAL A 211 14.78 -3.61 6.71
C VAL A 211 15.25 -2.17 6.90
N ALA A 212 14.95 -1.55 8.05
CA ALA A 212 15.39 -0.19 8.37
C ALA A 212 16.91 -0.05 8.48
N ALA A 213 17.62 -1.13 8.86
CA ALA A 213 19.07 -1.20 8.91
C ALA A 213 19.70 -1.64 7.58
N ASP A 214 18.91 -1.93 6.56
CA ASP A 214 19.36 -2.38 5.22
C ASP A 214 20.21 -3.66 5.26
N ILE A 215 19.92 -4.61 6.16
CA ILE A 215 20.70 -5.84 6.34
C ILE A 215 20.08 -7.08 5.67
N ILE A 216 18.86 -6.96 5.17
CA ILE A 216 18.17 -8.02 4.41
C ILE A 216 17.69 -7.49 3.06
N GLU A 217 17.49 -8.42 2.13
CA GLU A 217 16.95 -8.13 0.80
C GLU A 217 16.11 -9.30 0.29
N PRO A 218 15.17 -9.06 -0.63
CA PRO A 218 14.39 -10.13 -1.26
C PRO A 218 15.29 -11.12 -2.00
N SER A 219 14.86 -12.38 -2.05
CA SER A 219 15.45 -13.43 -2.87
C SER A 219 14.59 -13.69 -4.11
N VAL A 220 15.18 -14.28 -5.14
CA VAL A 220 14.46 -14.81 -6.31
C VAL A 220 13.49 -15.93 -5.88
N GLU A 221 13.90 -16.74 -4.89
CA GLU A 221 13.03 -17.71 -4.25
C GLU A 221 12.13 -16.99 -3.23
N PRO A 222 10.80 -16.91 -3.46
CA PRO A 222 9.91 -16.09 -2.64
C PRO A 222 9.81 -16.53 -1.17
N SER A 223 10.04 -17.81 -0.89
CA SER A 223 9.95 -18.39 0.45
C SER A 223 11.14 -18.07 1.37
N VAL A 224 12.22 -17.49 0.83
CA VAL A 224 13.44 -17.21 1.58
C VAL A 224 13.86 -15.73 1.48
N MET A 225 14.43 -15.22 2.56
CA MET A 225 15.02 -13.89 2.66
C MET A 225 16.53 -13.97 2.65
N ARG A 226 17.19 -13.10 1.89
CA ARG A 226 18.65 -12.99 1.90
C ARG A 226 19.16 -12.08 2.99
N VAL A 227 20.24 -12.46 3.64
CA VAL A 227 21.04 -11.59 4.50
C VAL A 227 22.15 -10.97 3.65
N LYS A 228 22.23 -9.64 3.65
CA LYS A 228 23.24 -8.89 2.90
C LYS A 228 24.63 -9.07 3.52
N GLU A 229 25.66 -8.85 2.70
CA GLU A 229 27.04 -8.80 3.18
C GLU A 229 27.40 -7.41 3.73
N SER A 230 28.34 -7.36 4.69
CA SER A 230 28.90 -6.11 5.17
C SER A 230 29.71 -5.42 4.06
N THR A 231 29.57 -4.10 3.96
CA THR A 231 30.32 -3.24 3.04
C THR A 231 30.94 -2.08 3.81
N LEU A 232 31.64 -1.19 3.14
CA LEU A 232 32.17 0.03 3.77
C LEU A 232 31.06 0.96 4.28
N GLU A 233 29.87 0.88 3.67
CA GLU A 233 28.70 1.72 4.01
C GLU A 233 27.74 1.04 4.99
N ARG A 234 27.77 -0.28 5.04
CA ARG A 234 26.80 -1.10 5.78
C ARG A 234 27.49 -2.16 6.63
N TYR A 235 27.27 -2.13 7.91
CA TYR A 235 27.64 -3.21 8.83
C TYR A 235 26.47 -4.17 8.99
N VAL A 236 26.71 -5.46 8.74
CA VAL A 236 25.72 -6.53 8.93
C VAL A 236 26.15 -7.39 10.10
N PRO A 237 25.39 -7.41 11.22
CA PRO A 237 25.70 -8.28 12.36
C PRO A 237 25.50 -9.76 11.98
N GLU A 238 25.96 -10.64 12.85
CA GLU A 238 25.62 -12.05 12.72
C GLU A 238 24.11 -12.26 12.90
N VAL A 239 23.52 -13.04 11.99
CA VAL A 239 22.10 -13.38 11.99
C VAL A 239 21.95 -14.89 12.13
N PHE A 240 21.17 -15.31 13.10
CA PHE A 240 20.84 -16.72 13.38
C PHE A 240 19.33 -16.91 13.37
N TYR A 241 18.88 -18.14 13.14
CA TYR A 241 17.49 -18.55 13.36
C TYR A 241 17.42 -19.79 14.22
N LYS A 242 16.33 -19.90 15.00
CA LYS A 242 16.11 -21.01 15.94
C LYS A 242 14.89 -21.81 15.50
N TYR A 243 15.05 -23.12 15.48
CA TYR A 243 13.96 -24.05 15.22
C TYR A 243 14.06 -25.28 16.12
N LYS A 244 12.97 -26.04 16.23
CA LYS A 244 12.97 -27.34 16.87
C LYS A 244 13.18 -28.42 15.81
N ASN A 245 14.20 -29.23 16.01
CA ASN A 245 14.44 -30.37 15.11
C ASN A 245 13.40 -31.49 15.35
N LYS A 246 13.48 -32.56 14.55
CA LYS A 246 12.58 -33.70 14.64
C LYS A 246 12.56 -34.40 16.02
N TYR A 247 13.52 -34.14 16.87
CA TYR A 247 13.61 -34.68 18.25
C TYR A 247 13.13 -33.68 19.31
N GLY A 248 12.60 -32.53 18.91
CA GLY A 248 12.12 -31.50 19.82
C GLY A 248 13.24 -30.63 20.45
N VAL A 249 14.50 -30.80 20.01
CA VAL A 249 15.64 -30.05 20.51
C VAL A 249 15.74 -28.72 19.77
N ASN A 250 15.97 -27.64 20.52
CA ASN A 250 16.22 -26.32 19.93
C ASN A 250 17.60 -26.34 19.25
N VAL A 251 17.59 -26.00 17.97
CA VAL A 251 18.78 -25.83 17.12
C VAL A 251 18.87 -24.37 16.71
N GLN A 252 20.10 -23.86 16.68
CA GLN A 252 20.39 -22.52 16.16
C GLN A 252 21.36 -22.68 14.99
N GLU A 253 20.99 -22.07 13.86
CA GLU A 253 21.80 -22.07 12.64
C GLU A 253 22.06 -20.66 12.14
N SER A 254 23.10 -20.48 11.33
CA SER A 254 23.37 -19.22 10.65
C SER A 254 22.29 -18.94 9.60
N ALA A 255 21.75 -17.75 9.60
CA ALA A 255 20.80 -17.27 8.60
C ALA A 255 21.44 -16.86 7.28
N LYS A 256 22.78 -16.80 7.21
CA LYS A 256 23.51 -16.49 5.97
C LYS A 256 23.70 -17.76 5.13
N PRO A 257 23.50 -17.69 3.80
CA PRO A 257 23.13 -16.51 3.00
C PRO A 257 21.63 -16.21 3.00
N CYS A 258 20.78 -17.16 3.38
CA CYS A 258 19.31 -17.02 3.34
C CYS A 258 18.66 -17.75 4.52
N PHE A 259 17.45 -17.32 4.87
CA PHE A 259 16.60 -17.96 5.90
C PHE A 259 15.13 -17.92 5.48
N PRO A 260 14.27 -18.82 6.02
CA PRO A 260 12.84 -18.87 5.69
C PRO A 260 12.11 -17.59 6.13
N VAL A 261 11.28 -17.01 5.25
CA VAL A 261 10.49 -15.80 5.54
C VAL A 261 9.47 -15.99 6.66
N GLU A 262 9.05 -17.21 6.93
CA GLU A 262 8.06 -17.53 7.98
C GLU A 262 8.48 -17.05 9.38
N TYR A 263 9.79 -16.91 9.64
CA TYR A 263 10.30 -16.36 10.90
C TYR A 263 9.97 -14.88 11.09
N LEU A 264 9.55 -14.20 10.02
CA LEU A 264 9.22 -12.78 10.02
C LEU A 264 7.72 -12.53 10.08
N LEU A 265 6.89 -13.55 9.87
CA LEU A 265 5.45 -13.44 9.69
C LEU A 265 4.67 -13.57 10.99
N LEU A 266 3.59 -12.80 11.07
CA LEU A 266 2.57 -12.86 12.11
C LEU A 266 1.21 -12.98 11.43
N ASN A 267 0.47 -14.02 11.72
CA ASN A 267 -0.88 -14.20 11.21
C ASN A 267 -1.85 -13.29 11.98
N VAL A 268 -2.70 -12.61 11.25
CA VAL A 268 -3.82 -11.81 11.76
C VAL A 268 -5.11 -12.48 11.28
N THR A 269 -6.08 -12.66 12.15
CA THR A 269 -7.38 -13.18 11.74
C THR A 269 -8.15 -12.12 10.96
N HIS A 270 -9.07 -12.53 10.09
CA HIS A 270 -9.88 -11.63 9.29
C HIS A 270 -11.34 -12.07 9.28
N GLY A 271 -12.24 -11.17 8.93
CA GLY A 271 -13.64 -11.49 8.80
C GLY A 271 -14.54 -10.30 8.53
N PHE A 272 -15.84 -10.57 8.67
CA PHE A 272 -16.91 -9.59 8.54
C PHE A 272 -17.75 -9.60 9.82
N PRO A 273 -18.35 -8.46 10.22
CA PRO A 273 -19.24 -8.42 11.36
C PRO A 273 -20.52 -9.22 11.09
N LEU A 274 -21.09 -9.83 12.13
CA LEU A 274 -22.38 -10.51 12.02
C LEU A 274 -23.50 -9.56 11.57
N ASN A 275 -23.48 -8.34 12.10
CA ASN A 275 -24.39 -7.27 11.71
C ASN A 275 -23.56 -6.19 11.01
N GLN A 276 -23.70 -6.11 9.70
CA GLN A 276 -22.99 -5.12 8.90
C GLN A 276 -23.59 -3.74 9.07
N THR A 277 -22.84 -2.82 9.65
CA THR A 277 -23.18 -1.41 9.83
C THR A 277 -22.06 -0.54 9.27
N PRO A 278 -21.90 -0.52 7.93
CA PRO A 278 -20.82 0.24 7.29
C PRO A 278 -21.01 1.73 7.54
N LEU A 279 -19.91 2.46 7.65
CA LEU A 279 -19.90 3.90 7.79
C LEU A 279 -20.44 4.60 6.55
N PHE A 280 -20.11 4.06 5.36
CA PHE A 280 -20.57 4.59 4.08
C PHE A 280 -21.72 3.74 3.56
N THR A 281 -22.88 4.37 3.40
CA THR A 281 -24.16 3.70 3.14
C THR A 281 -24.82 4.17 1.85
N SER A 282 -24.09 4.81 0.93
CA SER A 282 -24.63 5.25 -0.35
C SER A 282 -25.27 4.08 -1.10
N PRO A 283 -26.53 4.20 -1.52
CA PRO A 283 -27.22 3.12 -2.25
C PRO A 283 -26.64 2.90 -3.64
N LYS A 284 -25.95 3.89 -4.18
CA LYS A 284 -25.23 3.84 -5.45
C LYS A 284 -23.81 4.34 -5.21
N SER A 285 -22.85 3.44 -5.32
CA SER A 285 -21.44 3.79 -5.18
C SER A 285 -20.98 4.74 -6.29
N PHE A 286 -20.13 5.69 -5.92
CA PHE A 286 -19.42 6.52 -6.89
C PHE A 286 -18.30 5.69 -7.55
N SER A 287 -17.82 6.16 -8.70
CA SER A 287 -16.71 5.52 -9.43
C SER A 287 -15.46 5.40 -8.54
N ILE A 288 -14.81 4.24 -8.60
CA ILE A 288 -13.57 3.99 -7.89
C ILE A 288 -12.42 4.63 -8.68
N GLU A 289 -11.49 5.24 -7.97
CA GLU A 289 -10.36 5.97 -8.53
C GLU A 289 -9.35 5.07 -9.26
N ASN A 290 -8.59 5.70 -10.16
CA ASN A 290 -7.44 5.09 -10.84
C ASN A 290 -7.74 3.75 -11.56
N ARG A 291 -8.93 3.63 -12.15
CA ARG A 291 -9.35 2.49 -12.98
C ARG A 291 -9.53 2.90 -14.45
N PRO A 292 -8.43 3.20 -15.17
CA PRO A 292 -8.50 3.73 -16.54
C PRO A 292 -9.21 2.75 -17.49
N GLY A 293 -10.15 3.28 -18.26
CA GLY A 293 -10.93 2.49 -19.23
C GLY A 293 -12.08 1.66 -18.64
N ILE A 294 -12.23 1.65 -17.30
CA ILE A 294 -13.31 0.94 -16.60
C ILE A 294 -14.25 1.94 -15.94
N GLU A 295 -13.68 2.80 -15.10
CA GLU A 295 -14.41 3.81 -14.35
C GLU A 295 -13.74 5.17 -14.56
N ALA A 296 -14.56 6.23 -14.66
CA ALA A 296 -14.08 7.59 -14.80
C ALA A 296 -14.51 8.41 -13.58
N GLN A 297 -13.56 9.16 -13.02
CA GLN A 297 -13.83 10.18 -12.01
C GLN A 297 -13.64 11.56 -12.68
N ASP A 298 -14.70 12.15 -13.16
CA ASP A 298 -14.76 13.46 -13.77
C ASP A 298 -15.99 14.25 -13.31
N LEU A 299 -16.05 15.53 -13.64
CA LEU A 299 -17.17 16.38 -13.24
C LEU A 299 -18.50 15.92 -13.83
N LYS A 300 -18.49 15.33 -15.03
CA LYS A 300 -19.69 14.79 -15.67
C LYS A 300 -20.21 13.55 -14.93
N THR A 301 -19.31 12.65 -14.54
CA THR A 301 -19.67 11.48 -13.73
C THR A 301 -20.23 11.91 -12.37
N LEU A 302 -19.62 12.91 -11.77
CA LEU A 302 -20.11 13.50 -10.52
C LEU A 302 -21.50 14.09 -10.68
N GLN A 303 -21.75 14.89 -11.73
CA GLN A 303 -23.07 15.45 -12.02
C GLN A 303 -24.14 14.33 -12.20
N ASN A 304 -23.82 13.33 -13.00
CA ASN A 304 -24.72 12.19 -13.20
C ASN A 304 -25.02 11.44 -11.89
N HIS A 305 -24.04 11.35 -11.00
CA HIS A 305 -24.20 10.72 -9.69
C HIS A 305 -25.12 11.54 -8.78
N LEU A 306 -24.94 12.85 -8.74
CA LEU A 306 -25.79 13.78 -7.99
C LEU A 306 -27.24 13.76 -8.53
N ASP A 307 -27.42 13.73 -9.83
CA ASP A 307 -28.75 13.72 -10.46
C ASP A 307 -29.51 12.40 -10.27
N ALA A 308 -28.80 11.27 -10.25
CA ALA A 308 -29.40 9.95 -10.11
C ALA A 308 -29.94 9.64 -8.69
N THR A 309 -29.56 10.42 -7.69
CA THR A 309 -29.86 10.16 -6.28
C THR A 309 -30.87 11.15 -5.69
N LYS A 310 -31.66 11.84 -6.51
CA LYS A 310 -32.66 12.82 -6.07
C LYS A 310 -33.74 12.17 -5.20
N GLY A 311 -34.04 12.74 -4.02
CA GLY A 311 -35.08 12.28 -3.08
C GLY A 311 -34.97 12.93 -1.71
N ASP A 312 -35.84 12.57 -0.75
CA ASP A 312 -35.95 13.22 0.57
C ASP A 312 -34.68 13.03 1.37
N ALA A 313 -33.85 12.21 1.41
CA ALA A 313 -32.54 12.12 2.09
C ALA A 313 -31.38 12.26 1.11
N HIS A 314 -31.55 13.02 0.05
CA HIS A 314 -30.63 13.08 -1.09
C HIS A 314 -29.18 13.31 -0.70
N LEU A 315 -28.89 14.38 0.02
CA LEU A 315 -27.50 14.74 0.36
C LEU A 315 -26.86 13.73 1.33
N VAL A 316 -27.59 13.20 2.29
CA VAL A 316 -27.09 12.17 3.20
C VAL A 316 -26.69 10.92 2.40
N ASN A 317 -27.58 10.46 1.53
CA ASN A 317 -27.31 9.26 0.72
C ASN A 317 -26.17 9.44 -0.26
N VAL A 318 -26.07 10.59 -0.91
CA VAL A 318 -25.00 10.89 -1.88
C VAL A 318 -23.65 10.99 -1.20
N LEU A 319 -23.57 11.77 -0.12
CA LEU A 319 -22.29 12.05 0.57
C LEU A 319 -21.75 10.86 1.35
N SER A 320 -22.58 9.85 1.63
CA SER A 320 -22.15 8.67 2.37
C SER A 320 -21.36 7.69 1.48
N ASP A 321 -20.36 8.20 0.78
CA ASP A 321 -19.48 7.47 -0.13
C ASP A 321 -18.05 8.01 -0.04
N PHE A 322 -17.11 7.13 0.29
CA PHE A 322 -15.71 7.50 0.49
C PHE A 322 -15.04 7.97 -0.81
N HIS A 323 -15.30 7.27 -1.93
CA HIS A 323 -14.70 7.60 -3.24
C HIS A 323 -15.20 8.96 -3.75
N LEU A 324 -16.48 9.25 -3.50
CA LEU A 324 -17.05 10.56 -3.80
C LEU A 324 -16.39 11.67 -2.97
N LEU A 325 -16.24 11.47 -1.67
CA LEU A 325 -15.61 12.47 -0.79
C LEU A 325 -14.16 12.74 -1.17
N THR A 326 -13.37 11.68 -1.46
CA THR A 326 -11.98 11.83 -1.89
C THR A 326 -11.88 12.55 -3.24
N TYR A 327 -12.78 12.26 -4.17
CA TYR A 327 -12.85 12.98 -5.44
C TYR A 327 -13.23 14.46 -5.24
N ILE A 328 -14.26 14.77 -4.46
CA ILE A 328 -14.62 16.15 -4.12
C ILE A 328 -13.44 16.88 -3.47
N LYS A 329 -12.74 16.25 -2.55
CA LYS A 329 -11.54 16.81 -1.91
C LYS A 329 -10.46 17.16 -2.94
N SER A 330 -10.22 16.27 -3.91
CA SER A 330 -9.20 16.46 -4.94
C SER A 330 -9.50 17.64 -5.89
N THR A 331 -10.78 18.03 -6.05
CA THR A 331 -11.15 19.18 -6.88
C THR A 331 -10.68 20.51 -6.31
N GLY A 332 -10.41 20.59 -5.00
CA GLY A 332 -9.98 21.82 -4.32
C GLY A 332 -11.04 22.92 -4.25
N ILE A 333 -12.29 22.62 -4.57
CA ILE A 333 -13.39 23.62 -4.60
C ILE A 333 -13.80 24.01 -3.16
N PHE A 334 -13.76 23.05 -2.24
CA PHE A 334 -14.15 23.25 -0.85
C PHE A 334 -12.96 23.64 0.01
N ASP A 335 -13.13 24.63 0.86
CA ASP A 335 -12.20 24.87 1.95
C ASP A 335 -12.28 23.75 3.01
N LYS A 336 -11.34 23.76 3.95
CA LYS A 336 -11.29 22.72 4.99
C LYS A 336 -12.57 22.64 5.80
N LYS A 337 -13.15 23.78 6.19
CA LYS A 337 -14.34 23.85 7.04
C LYS A 337 -15.57 23.28 6.34
N ASP A 338 -15.76 23.65 5.09
CA ASP A 338 -16.88 23.16 4.29
C ASP A 338 -16.72 21.66 4.00
N PHE A 339 -15.50 21.20 3.68
CA PHE A 339 -15.22 19.77 3.51
C PHE A 339 -15.46 18.97 4.81
N ASP A 340 -15.01 19.46 5.95
CA ASP A 340 -15.27 18.82 7.25
C ASP A 340 -16.77 18.68 7.53
N THR A 341 -17.60 19.61 7.02
CA THR A 341 -19.06 19.51 7.10
C THR A 341 -19.60 18.39 6.21
N LEU A 342 -19.10 18.27 4.96
CA LEU A 342 -19.46 17.16 4.06
C LEU A 342 -19.10 15.81 4.69
N ALA A 343 -17.89 15.66 5.18
CA ALA A 343 -17.40 14.46 5.83
C ALA A 343 -18.25 14.11 7.08
N ARG A 344 -18.62 15.10 7.89
CA ARG A 344 -19.49 14.90 9.06
C ARG A 344 -20.85 14.37 8.65
N ILE A 345 -21.49 14.93 7.62
CA ILE A 345 -22.79 14.45 7.12
C ILE A 345 -22.66 13.00 6.68
N ALA A 346 -21.61 12.68 5.94
CA ALA A 346 -21.35 11.32 5.43
C ALA A 346 -21.22 10.27 6.55
N VAL A 347 -20.64 10.66 7.70
CA VAL A 347 -20.36 9.76 8.83
C VAL A 347 -21.53 9.71 9.81
N THR A 348 -22.19 10.86 10.09
CA THR A 348 -23.26 10.94 11.08
C THR A 348 -24.64 10.67 10.52
N HIS A 349 -24.78 10.71 9.20
CA HIS A 349 -26.05 10.59 8.47
C HIS A 349 -27.09 11.60 8.93
N SER A 350 -26.66 12.82 9.35
CA SER A 350 -27.50 13.86 9.90
C SER A 350 -28.28 14.59 8.80
N GLU A 351 -29.58 14.39 8.76
CA GLU A 351 -30.48 15.11 7.83
C GLU A 351 -30.51 16.62 8.13
N ALA A 352 -30.37 17.01 9.40
CA ALA A 352 -30.33 18.41 9.79
C ALA A 352 -29.09 19.13 9.27
N ASP A 353 -27.92 18.50 9.37
CA ASP A 353 -26.67 19.04 8.81
C ASP A 353 -26.72 19.07 7.28
N ALA A 354 -27.33 18.07 6.63
CA ALA A 354 -27.53 18.03 5.20
C ALA A 354 -28.48 19.16 4.70
N ALA A 355 -29.54 19.44 5.44
CA ALA A 355 -30.43 20.58 5.15
C ALA A 355 -29.68 21.92 5.28
N ALA A 356 -28.87 22.10 6.31
CA ALA A 356 -28.03 23.29 6.48
C ALA A 356 -26.98 23.44 5.38
N LEU A 357 -26.41 22.33 4.89
CA LEU A 357 -25.47 22.33 3.77
C LEU A 357 -26.11 22.85 2.48
N SER A 358 -27.36 22.50 2.21
CA SER A 358 -28.05 22.96 1.00
C SER A 358 -28.17 24.47 0.91
N GLU A 359 -28.12 25.19 2.04
CA GLU A 359 -28.11 26.66 2.12
C GLU A 359 -26.68 27.26 2.17
N ASN A 360 -25.65 26.42 2.27
CA ASN A 360 -24.26 26.86 2.37
C ASN A 360 -23.77 27.46 1.04
N SER A 361 -23.08 28.60 1.09
CA SER A 361 -22.58 29.30 -0.09
C SER A 361 -21.53 28.50 -0.87
N GLY A 362 -20.66 27.75 -0.20
CA GLY A 362 -19.67 26.86 -0.82
C GLY A 362 -20.34 25.75 -1.62
N TRP A 363 -21.38 25.14 -1.05
CA TRP A 363 -22.18 24.11 -1.74
C TRP A 363 -22.92 24.68 -2.96
N GLN A 364 -23.53 25.86 -2.83
CA GLN A 364 -24.20 26.52 -3.96
C GLN A 364 -23.23 26.89 -5.07
N THR A 365 -22.03 27.37 -4.73
CA THR A 365 -20.95 27.63 -5.72
C THR A 365 -20.54 26.36 -6.43
N PHE A 366 -20.38 25.25 -5.70
CA PHE A 366 -20.07 23.94 -6.26
C PHE A 366 -21.15 23.49 -7.26
N LEU A 367 -22.42 23.57 -6.91
CA LEU A 367 -23.52 23.25 -7.80
C LEU A 367 -23.57 24.14 -9.04
N ALA A 368 -23.25 25.43 -8.89
CA ALA A 368 -23.18 26.35 -10.04
C ALA A 368 -22.05 25.98 -11.01
N ILE A 369 -20.88 25.62 -10.51
CA ILE A 369 -19.74 25.13 -11.33
C ILE A 369 -20.14 23.87 -12.10
N MET A 370 -20.86 22.95 -11.44
CA MET A 370 -21.34 21.74 -12.08
C MET A 370 -22.31 22.03 -13.23
N GLN A 371 -23.25 22.95 -13.04
CA GLN A 371 -24.24 23.35 -14.06
C GLN A 371 -23.60 24.08 -15.25
N GLU A 372 -22.57 24.89 -15.03
CA GLU A 372 -21.86 25.58 -16.12
C GLU A 372 -21.13 24.62 -17.04
N ASN A 373 -20.58 23.52 -16.51
CA ASN A 373 -19.94 22.48 -17.30
C ASN A 373 -20.91 21.72 -18.22
N ASP A 374 -22.17 21.55 -17.81
CA ASP A 374 -23.19 20.92 -18.65
C ASP A 374 -23.59 21.79 -19.86
N ASN A 375 -23.49 23.11 -19.72
CA ASN A 375 -23.88 24.08 -20.75
C ASN A 375 -22.72 24.46 -21.70
N ALA A 376 -21.50 24.00 -21.45
CA ALA A 376 -20.37 24.25 -22.33
C ALA A 376 -20.53 23.43 -23.63
N PRO A 377 -20.52 24.08 -24.84
CA PRO A 377 -20.52 23.34 -26.08
C PRO A 377 -19.30 22.44 -26.14
N ILE A 378 -19.49 21.18 -26.56
CA ILE A 378 -18.43 20.17 -26.68
C ILE A 378 -17.32 20.75 -27.57
N ARG A 379 -16.36 21.45 -26.98
CA ARG A 379 -15.05 21.65 -27.55
C ARG A 379 -14.25 20.42 -27.18
N ASN A 380 -13.99 19.56 -28.15
CA ASN A 380 -12.95 18.55 -28.06
C ASN A 380 -11.61 19.25 -27.74
N GLN A 381 -11.35 19.44 -26.47
CA GLN A 381 -10.02 19.72 -25.96
C GLN A 381 -9.84 18.75 -24.79
N ASP A 382 -9.00 17.77 -25.01
CA ASP A 382 -8.38 16.98 -23.98
C ASP A 382 -7.72 17.95 -22.97
N VAL A 383 -8.45 18.29 -21.90
CA VAL A 383 -7.88 19.02 -20.77
C VAL A 383 -7.22 17.98 -19.89
N ASN A 384 -6.00 17.67 -20.26
CA ASN A 384 -5.08 16.91 -19.46
C ASN A 384 -4.71 17.76 -18.22
N PHE A 385 -5.39 17.55 -17.09
CA PHE A 385 -5.00 18.10 -15.79
C PHE A 385 -3.84 17.28 -15.24
N GLY A 386 -2.70 17.40 -15.91
CA GLY A 386 -1.40 16.95 -15.46
C GLY A 386 -0.41 18.05 -15.81
N ALA A 387 -0.42 19.13 -15.05
CA ALA A 387 0.53 20.23 -15.26
C ALA A 387 1.92 19.80 -14.81
N THR A 388 2.67 19.20 -15.73
CA THR A 388 4.12 19.20 -15.63
C THR A 388 4.59 20.60 -16.02
N GLN A 389 4.93 21.42 -15.05
CA GLN A 389 5.64 22.67 -15.31
C GLN A 389 7.04 22.33 -15.82
N THR A 390 7.22 22.41 -17.12
CA THR A 390 8.55 22.46 -17.73
C THR A 390 9.14 23.83 -17.47
N ILE A 391 10.23 23.86 -16.71
CA ILE A 391 11.11 25.01 -16.59
C ILE A 391 11.78 25.24 -17.97
N PRO A 392 11.79 26.47 -18.52
CA PRO A 392 12.45 26.72 -19.81
C PRO A 392 13.97 26.60 -19.65
N SER A 393 14.57 25.66 -20.35
CA SER A 393 16.02 25.61 -20.51
C SER A 393 16.45 26.70 -21.50
N VAL A 394 17.40 27.49 -21.03
CA VAL A 394 18.12 28.47 -21.83
C VAL A 394 18.91 27.75 -22.94
N ALA A 395 18.68 28.15 -24.16
CA ALA A 395 19.42 27.70 -25.32
C ALA A 395 20.88 28.17 -25.26
N VAL A 396 21.79 27.21 -25.48
CA VAL A 396 23.15 27.52 -25.92
C VAL A 396 23.33 26.82 -27.26
N ASP A 397 23.44 27.59 -28.32
CA ASP A 397 23.83 27.12 -29.64
C ASP A 397 25.26 26.58 -29.61
N ASP A 398 25.48 25.43 -30.19
CA ASP A 398 26.59 25.28 -31.14
C ASP A 398 26.43 23.99 -31.98
N ALA A 399 26.85 24.16 -33.20
CA ALA A 399 26.54 23.48 -34.41
C ALA A 399 27.27 22.14 -34.65
N ILE A 400 26.73 21.39 -35.65
CA ILE A 400 27.36 20.48 -36.63
C ILE A 400 27.43 18.99 -36.20
N ALA A 401 26.61 18.17 -36.81
CA ALA A 401 26.91 17.21 -37.88
C ALA A 401 25.76 16.24 -38.13
N GLU A 402 25.40 16.12 -39.37
CA GLU A 402 24.44 15.17 -39.93
C GLU A 402 24.91 13.72 -39.72
N GLY A 403 23.98 12.87 -39.30
CA GLY A 403 24.17 11.44 -39.26
C GLY A 403 22.82 10.74 -39.12
N SER A 404 22.26 10.31 -40.23
CA SER A 404 21.05 9.50 -40.35
C SER A 404 21.06 8.32 -39.38
N ALA A 405 20.10 8.30 -38.44
CA ALA A 405 19.82 7.14 -37.59
C ALA A 405 18.62 6.41 -38.13
N SER A 406 18.87 5.28 -38.73
CA SER A 406 17.91 4.24 -39.05
C SER A 406 17.34 3.63 -37.75
N SER A 407 16.03 3.51 -37.73
CA SER A 407 15.24 2.69 -36.80
C SER A 407 15.74 1.24 -36.76
N ASP A 408 16.29 0.79 -35.61
CA ASP A 408 16.41 -0.62 -35.27
C ASP A 408 16.22 -0.84 -33.77
N ALA A 409 14.96 -0.83 -33.36
CA ALA A 409 14.51 -1.30 -32.05
C ALA A 409 14.22 -2.81 -32.10
N ARG A 410 15.24 -3.66 -32.33
CA ARG A 410 15.14 -5.13 -32.18
C ARG A 410 16.53 -5.68 -31.82
N GLY A 411 16.77 -6.04 -30.55
CA GLY A 411 17.94 -6.80 -30.20
C GLY A 411 18.58 -6.55 -28.85
N GLY A 412 17.85 -6.08 -27.86
CA GLY A 412 18.29 -6.11 -26.47
C GLY A 412 18.22 -7.53 -25.88
N TRP A 413 18.82 -7.76 -24.73
CA TRP A 413 18.72 -9.02 -23.99
C TRP A 413 18.10 -8.79 -22.62
N SER A 414 17.23 -9.72 -22.17
CA SER A 414 16.63 -9.68 -20.84
C SER A 414 17.52 -10.43 -19.85
N CYS A 415 17.82 -9.80 -18.74
CA CYS A 415 18.57 -10.41 -17.66
C CYS A 415 17.76 -11.55 -17.03
N ARG A 416 18.34 -12.74 -16.92
CA ARG A 416 17.68 -13.90 -16.30
C ARG A 416 17.47 -13.76 -14.80
N HIS A 417 18.20 -12.87 -14.15
CA HIS A 417 18.13 -12.69 -12.69
C HIS A 417 17.13 -11.62 -12.25
N CYS A 418 17.03 -10.50 -12.99
CA CYS A 418 16.13 -9.41 -12.64
C CYS A 418 15.15 -9.03 -13.76
N THR A 419 15.12 -9.78 -14.86
CA THR A 419 14.24 -9.61 -16.04
C THR A 419 14.35 -8.25 -16.76
N TYR A 420 15.28 -7.39 -16.34
CA TYR A 420 15.50 -6.09 -16.98
C TYR A 420 16.02 -6.25 -18.42
N SER A 421 15.45 -5.47 -19.35
CA SER A 421 15.86 -5.46 -20.76
C SER A 421 17.06 -4.55 -20.95
N ASN A 422 18.21 -5.14 -21.21
CA ASN A 422 19.47 -4.45 -21.42
C ASN A 422 19.72 -4.18 -22.90
N PRO A 423 20.44 -3.11 -23.26
CA PRO A 423 20.87 -2.89 -24.62
C PRO A 423 21.84 -3.99 -25.06
N ARG A 424 21.89 -4.26 -26.35
CA ARG A 424 22.73 -5.34 -26.92
C ARG A 424 24.22 -5.20 -26.59
N THR A 425 24.66 -3.98 -26.37
CA THR A 425 26.06 -3.63 -26.06
C THR A 425 26.43 -3.83 -24.58
N ALA A 426 25.46 -3.99 -23.69
CA ALA A 426 25.72 -4.22 -22.28
C ALA A 426 26.24 -5.64 -22.04
N VAL A 427 27.40 -5.74 -21.44
CA VAL A 427 28.06 -7.02 -21.08
C VAL A 427 27.51 -7.52 -19.75
N ASN A 428 27.10 -6.61 -18.86
CA ASN A 428 26.46 -6.88 -17.59
C ASN A 428 25.09 -6.21 -17.54
N CYS A 429 24.19 -6.76 -16.74
CA CYS A 429 22.90 -6.13 -16.50
C CYS A 429 23.06 -4.79 -15.79
N GLU A 430 22.44 -3.74 -16.32
CA GLU A 430 22.53 -2.38 -15.76
C GLU A 430 21.87 -2.24 -14.37
N ILE A 431 20.99 -3.18 -14.00
CA ILE A 431 20.30 -3.17 -12.71
C ILE A 431 20.97 -4.05 -11.67
N CYS A 432 21.21 -5.33 -11.98
CA CYS A 432 21.78 -6.27 -11.00
C CYS A 432 23.28 -6.51 -11.15
N VAL A 433 23.91 -5.89 -12.14
CA VAL A 433 25.34 -5.95 -12.47
C VAL A 433 25.87 -7.36 -12.81
N LEU A 434 24.98 -8.35 -12.90
CA LEU A 434 25.36 -9.71 -13.28
C LEU A 434 25.67 -9.82 -14.77
N PRO A 435 26.63 -10.67 -15.17
CA PRO A 435 27.01 -10.81 -16.57
C PRO A 435 25.87 -11.37 -17.42
N LYS A 436 25.91 -11.04 -18.70
CA LYS A 436 25.04 -11.65 -19.71
C LYS A 436 25.45 -13.10 -19.88
N ASP A 437 24.51 -14.04 -19.64
CA ASP A 437 24.70 -15.48 -19.96
C ASP A 437 24.67 -15.76 -21.46
#